data_d5b1209826fb7f316cce89112178e2c1
#
_entry.id   d5b1209826fb7f316cce89112178e2c1
#
_cell.length_a   1.000
_cell.length_b   1.000
_cell.length_c   1.000
_cell.angle_alpha   90.00
_cell.angle_beta   90.00
_cell.angle_gamma   90.00
#
_symmetry.space_group_name_H-M   'P 1'
#
loop_
_entity.id
_entity.type
_entity.pdbx_description
1 polymer ?
#
loop_
_entity_poly.entity_id
_entity_poly.type
_entity_poly.pdbx_seq_one_letter_code
_entity_poly.pdbx_strand_id
1 'polypeptide(L)'
;MRETIEIMQGIWTNDLFEYHGEFADFDRCGFGWKPVQKPHPPIFFSGLRDPARSASRISKYGLSGWIGIQDTPDELQQWRGAIQQEFGKLGSSRSIDDLEICSMIWLTITDEETDQTPRGKGTNLLVGTAAQITDNLKRLKEAGLTMLLIWPPFQDVPVSKTLNDLKRLKEEIMPKVEAT
;
A
#
# COMPACT_ATOMS: atom_id res chain seq x y z
N MET A 1 -7.43 1.87 -16.99
CA MET A 1 -6.61 2.40 -15.89
C MET A 1 -5.94 3.75 -16.21
N ARG A 2 -5.25 3.95 -17.36
CA ARG A 2 -4.69 5.26 -17.75
C ARG A 2 -5.77 6.35 -17.69
N GLU A 3 -6.80 6.20 -18.47
CA GLU A 3 -7.91 7.15 -18.54
C GLU A 3 -8.60 7.36 -17.19
N THR A 4 -8.73 6.30 -16.39
CA THR A 4 -9.30 6.41 -15.04
C THR A 4 -8.51 7.37 -14.15
N ILE A 5 -7.17 7.28 -14.15
CA ILE A 5 -6.31 8.18 -13.37
C ILE A 5 -6.41 9.62 -13.91
N GLU A 6 -6.31 9.77 -15.22
CA GLU A 6 -6.42 11.09 -15.90
C GLU A 6 -7.76 11.77 -15.59
N ILE A 7 -8.85 10.99 -15.66
CA ILE A 7 -10.20 11.49 -15.33
C ILE A 7 -10.32 11.85 -13.84
N MET A 8 -9.86 10.99 -12.94
CA MET A 8 -9.89 11.29 -11.51
C MET A 8 -9.14 12.58 -11.18
N GLN A 9 -7.91 12.70 -11.68
CA GLN A 9 -7.10 13.91 -11.49
C GLN A 9 -7.78 15.13 -12.11
N GLY A 10 -8.32 14.99 -13.32
CA GLY A 10 -9.04 16.07 -14.03
C GLY A 10 -10.26 16.57 -13.27
N ILE A 11 -11.13 15.66 -12.81
CA ILE A 11 -12.32 15.98 -12.02
C ILE A 11 -11.97 16.66 -10.69
N TRP A 12 -10.92 16.22 -10.03
CA TRP A 12 -10.53 16.75 -8.72
C TRP A 12 -9.87 18.11 -8.77
N THR A 13 -9.21 18.46 -9.91
CA THR A 13 -8.42 19.68 -10.03
C THR A 13 -9.09 20.78 -10.82
N ASN A 14 -10.06 20.47 -11.68
CA ASN A 14 -10.72 21.44 -12.56
C ASN A 14 -12.19 21.61 -12.20
N ASP A 15 -12.71 22.84 -12.25
CA ASP A 15 -14.13 23.13 -12.01
C ASP A 15 -15.03 22.58 -13.13
N LEU A 16 -14.56 22.65 -14.35
CA LEU A 16 -15.16 22.05 -15.52
C LEU A 16 -14.15 21.15 -16.20
N PHE A 17 -14.56 19.96 -16.58
CA PHE A 17 -13.69 18.95 -17.16
C PHE A 17 -14.40 18.18 -18.26
N GLU A 18 -13.70 17.90 -19.35
CA GLU A 18 -14.13 17.04 -20.45
C GLU A 18 -13.05 15.99 -20.70
N TYR A 19 -13.42 14.87 -21.25
CA TYR A 19 -12.47 13.81 -21.57
C TYR A 19 -12.91 13.04 -22.81
N HIS A 20 -12.01 12.89 -23.77
CA HIS A 20 -12.21 12.18 -25.03
C HIS A 20 -11.14 11.11 -25.17
N GLY A 21 -11.42 9.92 -24.66
CA GLY A 21 -10.51 8.77 -24.65
C GLY A 21 -11.04 7.59 -25.43
N GLU A 22 -10.34 6.47 -25.31
CA GLU A 22 -10.71 5.21 -25.96
C GLU A 22 -11.85 4.49 -25.23
N PHE A 23 -11.86 4.57 -23.88
CA PHE A 23 -12.80 3.85 -23.01
C PHE A 23 -13.78 4.79 -22.29
N ALA A 24 -13.49 6.07 -22.24
CA ALA A 24 -14.36 7.07 -21.65
C ALA A 24 -14.42 8.30 -22.55
N ASP A 25 -15.63 8.76 -22.80
CA ASP A 25 -15.91 9.92 -23.64
C ASP A 25 -17.07 10.71 -23.02
N PHE A 26 -16.83 11.98 -22.65
CA PHE A 26 -17.85 12.84 -22.12
C PHE A 26 -17.51 14.32 -22.35
N ASP A 27 -18.55 15.07 -22.65
CA ASP A 27 -18.49 16.50 -22.84
C ASP A 27 -18.28 17.24 -21.51
N ARG A 28 -17.94 18.53 -21.63
CA ARG A 28 -17.65 19.41 -20.53
C ARG A 28 -18.72 19.43 -19.46
N CYS A 29 -18.38 18.95 -18.28
CA CYS A 29 -19.26 18.89 -17.13
C CYS A 29 -18.56 19.41 -15.86
N GLY A 30 -19.37 19.84 -14.89
CA GLY A 30 -18.89 20.34 -13.61
C GLY A 30 -19.13 19.33 -12.49
N PHE A 31 -18.12 19.17 -11.65
CA PHE A 31 -18.22 18.38 -10.41
C PHE A 31 -18.11 19.34 -9.23
N GLY A 32 -19.23 19.63 -8.57
CA GLY A 32 -19.32 20.65 -7.50
C GLY A 32 -18.51 20.34 -6.24
N TRP A 33 -18.06 19.09 -6.06
CA TRP A 33 -17.33 18.65 -4.88
C TRP A 33 -15.86 18.49 -5.22
N LYS A 34 -15.01 19.21 -4.49
CA LYS A 34 -13.55 19.11 -4.63
C LYS A 34 -12.94 18.51 -3.36
N PRO A 35 -11.92 17.66 -3.49
CA PRO A 35 -11.19 17.17 -2.35
C PRO A 35 -10.58 18.31 -1.52
N VAL A 36 -10.53 18.10 -0.21
CA VAL A 36 -9.84 19.01 0.71
C VAL A 36 -8.33 18.98 0.46
N GLN A 37 -7.79 17.79 0.20
CA GLN A 37 -6.37 17.61 -0.13
C GLN A 37 -6.05 18.21 -1.50
N LYS A 38 -4.91 18.90 -1.60
CA LYS A 38 -4.47 19.55 -2.82
C LYS A 38 -3.13 18.95 -3.29
N PRO A 39 -2.94 18.81 -4.62
CA PRO A 39 -3.89 19.11 -5.71
C PRO A 39 -5.07 18.14 -5.76
N HIS A 40 -4.97 16.95 -5.21
CA HIS A 40 -5.97 15.89 -5.11
C HIS A 40 -5.57 14.89 -4.00
N PRO A 41 -6.46 13.98 -3.58
CA PRO A 41 -6.10 12.91 -2.66
C PRO A 41 -4.94 12.06 -3.17
N PRO A 42 -4.09 11.51 -2.29
CA PRO A 42 -3.05 10.58 -2.69
C PRO A 42 -3.63 9.40 -3.47
N ILE A 43 -2.98 9.05 -4.58
CA ILE A 43 -3.36 7.89 -5.39
C ILE A 43 -2.31 6.82 -5.24
N PHE A 44 -2.74 5.65 -4.77
CA PHE A 44 -1.89 4.48 -4.64
C PHE A 44 -2.09 3.52 -5.80
N PHE A 45 -1.03 2.86 -6.17
CA PHE A 45 -1.04 1.85 -7.22
C PHE A 45 -0.84 0.45 -6.64
N SER A 46 -1.65 -0.50 -7.04
CA SER A 46 -1.58 -1.89 -6.60
C SER A 46 -1.42 -2.87 -7.77
N GLY A 47 -0.82 -4.00 -7.48
CA GLY A 47 -1.08 -5.24 -8.20
C GLY A 47 -0.20 -5.60 -9.37
N LEU A 48 0.91 -4.93 -9.67
CA LEU A 48 1.81 -5.45 -10.69
C LEU A 48 3.18 -5.78 -10.09
N ARG A 49 3.57 -7.04 -10.22
CA ARG A 49 4.93 -7.52 -9.96
C ARG A 49 5.86 -7.20 -11.15
N ASP A 50 5.66 -6.04 -11.78
CA ASP A 50 6.45 -5.52 -12.89
C ASP A 50 6.99 -4.16 -12.49
N PRO A 51 8.24 -4.09 -12.03
CA PRO A 51 8.85 -2.84 -11.57
C PRO A 51 8.90 -1.76 -12.65
N ALA A 52 9.21 -2.12 -13.89
CA ALA A 52 9.32 -1.16 -14.99
C ALA A 52 7.99 -0.46 -15.27
N ARG A 53 6.91 -1.24 -15.34
CA ARG A 53 5.57 -0.73 -15.58
C ARG A 53 5.06 0.09 -14.39
N SER A 54 5.42 -0.31 -13.18
CA SER A 54 5.04 0.42 -11.96
C SER A 54 5.78 1.75 -11.86
N ALA A 55 7.09 1.76 -12.05
CA ALA A 55 7.90 2.98 -12.05
C ALA A 55 7.43 3.98 -13.11
N SER A 56 7.16 3.49 -14.34
CA SER A 56 6.62 4.33 -15.43
C SER A 56 5.29 4.97 -15.06
N ARG A 57 4.37 4.23 -14.46
CA ARG A 57 3.06 4.76 -14.03
C ARG A 57 3.18 5.73 -12.87
N ILE A 58 3.98 5.39 -11.86
CA ILE A 58 4.22 6.25 -10.71
C ILE A 58 4.80 7.59 -11.17
N SER A 59 5.82 7.56 -12.04
CA SER A 59 6.43 8.77 -12.57
C SER A 59 5.48 9.58 -13.44
N LYS A 60 4.80 8.91 -14.38
CA LYS A 60 3.93 9.58 -15.35
C LYS A 60 2.72 10.28 -14.70
N TYR A 61 2.10 9.65 -13.72
CA TYR A 61 0.86 10.14 -13.11
C TYR A 61 1.06 10.77 -11.73
N GLY A 62 2.29 10.89 -11.25
CA GLY A 62 2.57 11.47 -9.94
C GLY A 62 1.94 10.69 -8.80
N LEU A 63 1.90 9.34 -8.89
CA LEU A 63 1.26 8.52 -7.89
C LEU A 63 2.00 8.61 -6.56
N SER A 64 1.24 8.53 -5.46
CA SER A 64 1.74 8.79 -4.11
C SER A 64 2.38 7.57 -3.45
N GLY A 65 2.01 6.38 -3.89
CA GLY A 65 2.52 5.17 -3.27
C GLY A 65 2.14 3.88 -3.98
N TRP A 66 2.59 2.79 -3.41
CA TRP A 66 2.34 1.43 -3.87
C TRP A 66 1.73 0.58 -2.78
N ILE A 67 0.83 -0.33 -3.16
CA ILE A 67 0.21 -1.29 -2.25
C ILE A 67 0.57 -2.70 -2.68
N GLY A 68 1.31 -3.40 -1.82
CA GLY A 68 1.56 -4.83 -1.91
C GLY A 68 0.57 -5.67 -1.10
N ILE A 69 0.68 -6.96 -1.25
CA ILE A 69 -0.16 -7.94 -0.54
C ILE A 69 0.73 -9.04 0.00
N GLN A 70 0.75 -9.20 1.32
CA GLN A 70 1.47 -10.27 2.00
C GLN A 70 2.97 -10.30 1.65
N ASP A 71 3.60 -9.13 1.56
CA ASP A 71 5.02 -9.05 1.20
C ASP A 71 5.91 -9.41 2.39
N THR A 72 6.96 -10.18 2.13
CA THR A 72 8.05 -10.40 3.07
C THR A 72 8.99 -9.19 3.09
N PRO A 73 9.80 -9.01 4.16
CA PRO A 73 10.83 -7.97 4.16
C PRO A 73 11.77 -8.04 2.95
N ASP A 74 12.19 -9.24 2.55
CA ASP A 74 13.09 -9.44 1.41
C ASP A 74 12.42 -9.07 0.07
N GLU A 75 11.17 -9.49 -0.15
CA GLU A 75 10.40 -9.11 -1.32
C GLU A 75 10.21 -7.59 -1.39
N LEU A 76 9.94 -6.96 -0.25
CA LEU A 76 9.77 -5.51 -0.16
C LEU A 76 11.05 -4.76 -0.53
N GLN A 77 12.21 -5.20 -0.01
CA GLN A 77 13.52 -4.63 -0.37
C GLN A 77 13.84 -4.81 -1.85
N GLN A 78 13.63 -6.01 -2.39
CA GLN A 78 13.82 -6.30 -3.82
C GLN A 78 12.95 -5.39 -4.70
N TRP A 79 11.70 -5.21 -4.31
CA TRP A 79 10.75 -4.35 -5.00
C TRP A 79 11.21 -2.89 -5.00
N ARG A 80 11.56 -2.37 -3.82
CA ARG A 80 12.08 -0.99 -3.68
C ARG A 80 13.30 -0.77 -4.55
N GLY A 81 14.26 -1.69 -4.50
CA GLY A 81 15.48 -1.63 -5.31
C GLY A 81 15.18 -1.64 -6.82
N ALA A 82 14.28 -2.51 -7.25
CA ALA A 82 13.89 -2.61 -8.66
C ALA A 82 13.16 -1.34 -9.16
N ILE A 83 12.24 -0.78 -8.38
CA ILE A 83 11.57 0.49 -8.72
C ILE A 83 12.55 1.65 -8.79
N GLN A 84 13.49 1.75 -7.84
CA GLN A 84 14.50 2.81 -7.85
C GLN A 84 15.39 2.73 -9.10
N GLN A 85 15.79 1.51 -9.51
CA GLN A 85 16.54 1.32 -10.76
C GLN A 85 15.75 1.78 -12.00
N GLU A 86 14.45 1.46 -12.05
CA GLU A 86 13.59 1.87 -13.16
C GLU A 86 13.38 3.38 -13.18
N PHE A 87 13.29 4.05 -12.03
CA PHE A 87 13.29 5.53 -11.99
C PHE A 87 14.56 6.11 -12.61
N GLY A 88 15.73 5.53 -12.31
CA GLY A 88 16.98 5.93 -12.94
C GLY A 88 16.98 5.75 -14.47
N LYS A 89 16.48 4.61 -14.97
CA LYS A 89 16.36 4.35 -16.42
C LYS A 89 15.41 5.32 -17.13
N LEU A 90 14.35 5.75 -16.45
CA LEU A 90 13.38 6.71 -16.97
C LEU A 90 13.87 8.17 -16.90
N GLY A 91 15.01 8.44 -16.27
CA GLY A 91 15.46 9.80 -15.98
C GLY A 91 14.49 10.55 -15.05
N SER A 92 13.74 9.83 -14.22
CA SER A 92 12.80 10.40 -13.28
C SER A 92 13.54 11.11 -12.14
N SER A 93 13.06 12.26 -11.72
CA SER A 93 13.55 12.94 -10.52
C SER A 93 13.01 12.35 -9.22
N ARG A 94 12.11 11.36 -9.30
CA ARG A 94 11.51 10.71 -8.14
C ARG A 94 12.46 9.69 -7.51
N SER A 95 12.41 9.62 -6.18
CA SER A 95 13.03 8.57 -5.39
C SER A 95 11.96 7.57 -4.90
N ILE A 96 12.38 6.37 -4.59
CA ILE A 96 11.55 5.39 -3.90
C ILE A 96 11.17 5.88 -2.49
N ASP A 97 11.97 6.74 -1.88
CA ASP A 97 11.72 7.32 -0.56
C ASP A 97 10.66 8.43 -0.58
N ASP A 98 10.28 8.91 -1.77
CA ASP A 98 9.15 9.82 -1.95
C ASP A 98 7.79 9.09 -1.93
N LEU A 99 7.80 7.75 -1.87
CA LEU A 99 6.60 6.94 -1.97
C LEU A 99 6.18 6.37 -0.61
N GLU A 100 4.88 6.39 -0.37
CA GLU A 100 4.27 5.55 0.65
C GLU A 100 4.27 4.09 0.18
N ILE A 101 4.94 3.24 0.93
CA ILE A 101 4.99 1.80 0.67
C ILE A 101 4.05 1.10 1.63
N CYS A 102 2.96 0.60 1.09
CA CYS A 102 1.91 -0.06 1.85
C CYS A 102 1.91 -1.56 1.57
N SER A 103 1.72 -2.38 2.60
CA SER A 103 1.40 -3.79 2.43
C SER A 103 0.11 -4.15 3.16
N MET A 104 -0.73 -4.92 2.48
CA MET A 104 -1.96 -5.46 3.01
C MET A 104 -1.68 -6.84 3.60
N ILE A 105 -1.76 -6.99 4.92
CA ILE A 105 -1.38 -8.20 5.63
C ILE A 105 -2.50 -8.66 6.56
N TRP A 106 -2.73 -9.96 6.65
CA TRP A 106 -3.67 -10.54 7.59
C TRP A 106 -3.10 -10.54 9.00
N LEU A 107 -3.93 -10.15 9.96
CA LEU A 107 -3.60 -10.14 11.37
C LEU A 107 -4.39 -11.21 12.13
N THR A 108 -3.69 -12.03 12.89
CA THR A 108 -4.29 -12.91 13.89
C THR A 108 -3.32 -13.06 15.06
N ILE A 109 -3.70 -12.57 16.23
CA ILE A 109 -2.87 -12.68 17.45
C ILE A 109 -3.26 -13.96 18.18
N THR A 110 -2.27 -14.79 18.48
CA THR A 110 -2.40 -16.05 19.22
C THR A 110 -1.62 -15.97 20.52
N ASP A 111 -1.93 -16.87 21.47
CA ASP A 111 -1.17 -16.98 22.72
C ASP A 111 0.00 -17.96 22.60
N GLU A 112 -0.01 -18.79 21.56
CA GLU A 112 1.06 -19.74 21.24
C GLU A 112 1.83 -19.27 20.00
N GLU A 113 3.11 -19.64 19.94
CA GLU A 113 3.95 -19.37 18.78
C GLU A 113 3.46 -20.12 17.55
N THR A 114 3.56 -19.46 16.40
CA THR A 114 3.21 -20.06 15.11
C THR A 114 4.45 -20.19 14.23
N ASP A 115 4.38 -21.13 13.30
CA ASP A 115 5.40 -21.28 12.26
C ASP A 115 5.35 -20.04 11.33
N GLN A 116 6.44 -19.27 11.34
CA GLN A 116 6.60 -18.06 10.55
C GLN A 116 7.17 -18.33 9.15
N THR A 117 7.35 -19.59 8.77
CA THR A 117 7.87 -19.97 7.45
C THR A 117 6.89 -19.53 6.36
N PRO A 118 7.33 -18.75 5.36
CA PRO A 118 6.47 -18.35 4.26
C PRO A 118 5.92 -19.58 3.51
N ARG A 119 4.60 -19.68 3.40
CA ARG A 119 3.93 -20.77 2.68
C ARG A 119 3.30 -20.23 1.40
N GLY A 120 4.00 -20.39 0.28
CA GLY A 120 3.53 -19.89 -1.02
C GLY A 120 3.53 -18.36 -1.13
N LYS A 121 2.47 -17.79 -1.70
CA LYS A 121 2.30 -16.34 -1.84
C LYS A 121 1.69 -15.65 -0.61
N GLY A 122 1.39 -16.36 0.43
CA GLY A 122 0.86 -15.83 1.68
C GLY A 122 1.92 -15.92 2.77
N THR A 123 2.21 -14.82 3.42
CA THR A 123 3.08 -14.84 4.59
C THR A 123 2.21 -14.81 5.84
N ASN A 124 2.56 -15.62 6.82
CA ASN A 124 1.92 -15.58 8.14
C ASN A 124 2.60 -14.57 9.07
N LEU A 125 3.22 -13.52 8.54
CA LEU A 125 4.04 -12.58 9.31
C LEU A 125 3.30 -11.91 10.47
N LEU A 126 2.01 -11.66 10.32
CA LEU A 126 1.18 -11.08 11.39
C LEU A 126 0.20 -12.12 11.97
N VAL A 127 0.55 -13.40 11.90
CA VAL A 127 -0.16 -14.50 12.58
C VAL A 127 0.78 -15.10 13.62
N GLY A 128 0.47 -14.96 14.91
CA GLY A 128 1.31 -15.47 15.98
C GLY A 128 1.19 -14.67 17.27
N THR A 129 2.16 -14.84 18.14
CA THR A 129 2.19 -14.10 19.41
C THR A 129 2.49 -12.60 19.18
N ALA A 130 2.14 -11.78 20.15
CA ALA A 130 2.45 -10.34 20.10
C ALA A 130 3.95 -10.09 19.92
N ALA A 131 4.83 -10.92 20.45
CA ALA A 131 6.28 -10.82 20.28
C ALA A 131 6.69 -11.09 18.83
N GLN A 132 6.24 -12.21 18.25
CA GLN A 132 6.52 -12.56 16.85
C GLN A 132 6.04 -11.47 15.88
N ILE A 133 4.83 -10.96 16.09
CA ILE A 133 4.27 -9.88 15.25
C ILE A 133 5.07 -8.59 15.40
N THR A 134 5.51 -8.25 16.63
CA THR A 134 6.36 -7.07 16.87
C THR A 134 7.66 -7.16 16.08
N ASP A 135 8.33 -8.30 16.13
CA ASP A 135 9.62 -8.50 15.43
C ASP A 135 9.44 -8.46 13.91
N ASN A 136 8.38 -9.07 13.40
CA ASN A 136 8.08 -9.02 11.96
C ASN A 136 7.72 -7.61 11.47
N LEU A 137 6.98 -6.83 12.26
CA LEU A 137 6.67 -5.44 11.92
C LEU A 137 7.93 -4.56 11.93
N LYS A 138 8.85 -4.77 12.87
CA LYS A 138 10.15 -4.08 12.86
C LYS A 138 10.94 -4.39 11.60
N ARG A 139 11.04 -5.67 11.23
CA ARG A 139 11.72 -6.08 9.98
C ARG A 139 11.06 -5.50 8.73
N LEU A 140 9.73 -5.43 8.67
CA LEU A 140 9.01 -4.78 7.57
C LEU A 140 9.29 -3.27 7.53
N LYS A 141 9.30 -2.60 8.68
CA LYS A 141 9.65 -1.17 8.80
C LYS A 141 11.08 -0.92 8.31
N GLU A 142 12.04 -1.73 8.74
CA GLU A 142 13.45 -1.67 8.28
C GLU A 142 13.57 -1.93 6.77
N ALA A 143 12.73 -2.79 6.23
CA ALA A 143 12.65 -3.03 4.79
C ALA A 143 11.97 -1.88 4.01
N GLY A 144 11.45 -0.87 4.71
CA GLY A 144 10.88 0.35 4.14
C GLY A 144 9.37 0.33 3.97
N LEU A 145 8.65 -0.49 4.73
CA LEU A 145 7.20 -0.38 4.87
C LEU A 145 6.87 0.91 5.63
N THR A 146 6.03 1.77 5.04
CA THR A 146 5.61 3.03 5.67
C THR A 146 4.16 2.98 6.14
N MET A 147 3.35 2.13 5.54
CA MET A 147 1.93 1.98 5.87
C MET A 147 1.53 0.51 5.93
N LEU A 148 0.82 0.13 6.98
CA LEU A 148 0.26 -1.21 7.13
C LEU A 148 -1.26 -1.16 6.96
N LEU A 149 -1.77 -1.93 5.99
CA LEU A 149 -3.18 -2.22 5.86
C LEU A 149 -3.48 -3.56 6.50
N ILE A 150 -4.24 -3.53 7.58
CA ILE A 150 -4.71 -4.77 8.21
C ILE A 150 -5.92 -5.29 7.47
N TRP A 151 -5.79 -6.52 6.99
CA TRP A 151 -6.91 -7.27 6.46
C TRP A 151 -7.41 -8.24 7.53
N PRO A 152 -8.64 -8.09 8.01
CA PRO A 152 -9.19 -9.07 8.94
C PRO A 152 -9.39 -10.40 8.21
N PRO A 153 -9.18 -11.56 8.89
CA PRO A 153 -9.45 -12.85 8.30
C PRO A 153 -10.94 -12.95 7.94
N PHE A 154 -11.23 -13.31 6.68
CA PHE A 154 -12.59 -13.26 6.12
C PHE A 154 -13.48 -14.43 6.50
N GLN A 155 -12.94 -15.51 7.05
CA GLN A 155 -13.70 -16.73 7.31
C GLN A 155 -13.47 -17.21 8.75
N ASP A 156 -14.57 -17.57 9.41
CA ASP A 156 -14.63 -18.27 10.68
C ASP A 156 -13.98 -17.60 11.91
N VAL A 157 -13.64 -16.31 11.83
CA VAL A 157 -13.15 -15.55 12.97
C VAL A 157 -14.25 -14.64 13.50
N PRO A 158 -14.67 -14.77 14.76
CA PRO A 158 -15.65 -13.88 15.36
C PRO A 158 -15.20 -12.42 15.33
N VAL A 159 -16.12 -11.51 15.05
CA VAL A 159 -15.84 -10.06 15.04
C VAL A 159 -15.21 -9.60 16.36
N SER A 160 -15.64 -10.16 17.50
CA SER A 160 -15.08 -9.88 18.81
C SER A 160 -13.57 -10.19 18.89
N LYS A 161 -13.13 -11.30 18.27
CA LYS A 161 -11.71 -11.64 18.18
C LYS A 161 -10.94 -10.63 17.34
N THR A 162 -11.47 -10.30 16.17
CA THR A 162 -10.84 -9.29 15.30
C THR A 162 -10.68 -7.94 16.01
N LEU A 163 -11.72 -7.47 16.70
CA LEU A 163 -11.66 -6.23 17.47
C LEU A 163 -10.64 -6.31 18.62
N ASN A 164 -10.57 -7.44 19.30
CA ASN A 164 -9.56 -7.68 20.33
C ASN A 164 -8.14 -7.68 19.77
N ASP A 165 -7.91 -8.33 18.63
CA ASP A 165 -6.61 -8.36 17.97
C ASP A 165 -6.17 -6.96 17.52
N LEU A 166 -7.08 -6.14 16.97
CA LEU A 166 -6.80 -4.75 16.63
C LEU A 166 -6.48 -3.88 17.87
N LYS A 167 -7.17 -4.12 18.98
CA LYS A 167 -6.88 -3.46 20.25
C LYS A 167 -5.49 -3.84 20.77
N ARG A 168 -5.16 -5.13 20.77
CA ARG A 168 -3.84 -5.63 21.15
C ARG A 168 -2.73 -5.11 20.23
N LEU A 169 -2.97 -5.06 18.92
CA LEU A 169 -2.05 -4.44 17.98
C LEU A 169 -1.73 -3.01 18.40
N LYS A 170 -2.76 -2.19 18.64
CA LYS A 170 -2.60 -0.78 19.01
C LYS A 170 -1.91 -0.59 20.36
N GLU A 171 -2.29 -1.37 21.38
CA GLU A 171 -1.88 -1.14 22.77
C GLU A 171 -0.59 -1.88 23.17
N GLU A 172 -0.35 -3.08 22.61
CA GLU A 172 0.76 -3.93 23.01
C GLU A 172 1.91 -3.96 22.00
N ILE A 173 1.61 -3.84 20.70
CA ILE A 173 2.56 -4.07 19.61
C ILE A 173 3.08 -2.74 19.01
N MET A 174 2.18 -1.88 18.53
CA MET A 174 2.57 -0.65 17.83
C MET A 174 3.53 0.24 18.64
N PRO A 175 3.34 0.47 19.96
CA PRO A 175 4.29 1.28 20.73
C PRO A 175 5.73 0.74 20.71
N LYS A 176 5.90 -0.59 20.61
CA LYS A 176 7.23 -1.23 20.55
C LYS A 176 7.87 -1.15 19.18
N VAL A 177 7.04 -1.04 18.12
CA VAL A 177 7.49 -0.85 16.74
C VAL A 177 7.87 0.61 16.48
N GLU A 178 7.12 1.54 17.07
CA GLU A 178 7.36 2.99 16.91
C GLU A 178 8.58 3.48 17.68
N ALA A 179 8.89 2.85 18.82
CA ALA A 179 10.05 3.20 19.64
C ALA A 179 11.41 2.80 19.03
N THR A 180 11.40 2.08 17.92
CA THR A 180 12.58 1.67 17.15
C THR A 180 12.73 2.54 15.93
#